data_a82d703305785f0631da6f36c3164541
#
_entry.id   a82d703305785f0631da6f36c3164541
#
_cell.length_a   1.000
_cell.length_b   1.000
_cell.length_c   1.000
_cell.angle_alpha   90.00
_cell.angle_beta   90.00
_cell.angle_gamma   90.00
#
_symmetry.space_group_name_H-M   'P 1'
#
loop_
_entity.id
_entity.type
_entity.pdbx_description
1 polymer ?
#
loop_
_entity_poly.entity_id
_entity_poly.type
_entity_poly.pdbx_seq_one_letter_code
_entity_poly.pdbx_strand_id
1 'polypeptide(L)'
;ITGPEYVEGFAEYCEYYNGIGVRNRIVTIDDIDASAEGEDIQEKMRNYIIDEYTNNGIIMVLLGGDVNIVPYRGLYCHVQSSSVYEDNNIPADLYFSALDGTWNDNGNNRWGEIGEDDLLPEIGIARMSFNNASKQANMINKTLKYQREPVMGEFRDVSLAGEC
;
A
#
# COMPACT_ATOMS: atom_id res chain seq x y z
N ILE A 1 -1.81 7.80 1.79
CA ILE A 1 -0.56 8.07 2.52
C ILE A 1 0.48 8.51 1.50
N THR A 2 1.21 9.61 1.72
CA THR A 2 2.22 10.11 0.78
C THR A 2 3.28 10.97 1.50
N GLY A 3 4.34 11.38 0.80
CA GLY A 3 5.27 12.41 1.28
C GLY A 3 4.63 13.79 1.29
N PRO A 4 5.03 14.69 2.22
CA PRO A 4 4.41 16.02 2.36
C PRO A 4 4.51 16.87 1.08
N GLU A 5 5.56 16.73 0.29
CA GLU A 5 5.77 17.45 -0.96
C GLU A 5 4.82 17.01 -2.10
N TYR A 6 4.10 15.90 -1.94
CA TYR A 6 3.19 15.35 -2.96
C TYR A 6 1.72 15.54 -2.66
N VAL A 7 1.37 16.14 -1.52
CA VAL A 7 -0.02 16.32 -1.07
C VAL A 7 -0.85 17.09 -2.09
N GLU A 8 -0.34 18.23 -2.56
CA GLU A 8 -1.05 19.09 -3.52
C GLU A 8 -1.33 18.38 -4.84
N GLY A 9 -0.42 17.49 -5.29
CA GLY A 9 -0.59 16.74 -6.52
C GLY A 9 -1.78 15.78 -6.51
N PHE A 10 -2.30 15.39 -5.35
CA PHE A 10 -3.47 14.54 -5.22
C PHE A 10 -4.80 15.29 -5.19
N ALA A 11 -4.82 16.63 -5.25
CA ALA A 11 -6.05 17.41 -5.09
C ALA A 11 -7.15 16.99 -6.09
N GLU A 12 -6.85 16.91 -7.39
CA GLU A 12 -7.83 16.49 -8.41
C GLU A 12 -8.31 15.03 -8.21
N TYR A 13 -7.40 14.14 -7.81
CA TYR A 13 -7.74 12.75 -7.49
C TYR A 13 -8.76 12.69 -6.34
N CYS A 14 -8.49 13.40 -5.25
CA CYS A 14 -9.37 13.44 -4.10
C CYS A 14 -10.71 14.09 -4.41
N GLU A 15 -10.73 15.17 -5.18
CA GLU A 15 -11.96 15.82 -5.63
C GLU A 15 -12.83 14.88 -6.46
N TYR A 16 -12.25 14.18 -7.43
CA TYR A 16 -12.95 13.21 -8.25
C TYR A 16 -13.65 12.13 -7.41
N TYR A 17 -12.89 11.48 -6.51
CA TYR A 17 -13.47 10.40 -5.71
C TYR A 17 -14.49 10.89 -4.69
N ASN A 18 -14.29 12.07 -4.08
CA ASN A 18 -15.29 12.71 -3.25
C ASN A 18 -16.58 13.02 -4.05
N GLY A 19 -16.43 13.46 -5.30
CA GLY A 19 -17.56 13.76 -6.20
C GLY A 19 -18.43 12.54 -6.54
N ILE A 20 -17.85 11.35 -6.55
CA ILE A 20 -18.60 10.09 -6.75
C ILE A 20 -18.98 9.38 -5.43
N GLY A 21 -18.84 10.07 -4.29
CA GLY A 21 -19.27 9.58 -2.97
C GLY A 21 -18.24 8.75 -2.20
N VAL A 22 -17.03 8.61 -2.72
CA VAL A 22 -15.92 7.95 -2.00
C VAL A 22 -15.15 8.99 -1.20
N ARG A 23 -15.53 9.14 0.07
CA ARG A 23 -14.84 10.05 0.99
C ARG A 23 -13.39 9.62 1.17
N ASN A 24 -12.49 10.57 1.07
CA ASN A 24 -11.07 10.34 1.22
C ASN A 24 -10.38 11.49 1.94
N ARG A 25 -9.20 11.22 2.47
CA ARG A 25 -8.30 12.23 3.02
C ARG A 25 -6.86 11.84 2.73
N ILE A 26 -5.99 12.82 2.72
CA ILE A 26 -4.55 12.62 2.61
C ILE A 26 -3.94 12.72 4.00
N VAL A 27 -2.97 11.85 4.26
CA VAL A 27 -2.10 11.92 5.43
C VAL A 27 -0.66 11.74 4.96
N THR A 28 0.26 12.44 5.58
CA THR A 28 1.67 12.33 5.22
C THR A 28 2.40 11.30 6.08
N ILE A 29 3.53 10.80 5.58
CA ILE A 29 4.43 9.96 6.38
C ILE A 29 4.90 10.70 7.62
N ASP A 30 5.16 12.01 7.51
CA ASP A 30 5.60 12.85 8.64
C ASP A 30 4.52 12.95 9.72
N ASP A 31 3.24 13.10 9.33
CA ASP A 31 2.12 13.12 10.28
C ASP A 31 1.99 11.78 11.01
N ILE A 32 2.17 10.67 10.29
CA ILE A 32 2.14 9.33 10.87
C ILE A 32 3.32 9.13 11.83
N ASP A 33 4.52 9.51 11.41
CA ASP A 33 5.73 9.37 12.25
C ASP A 33 5.62 10.15 13.55
N ALA A 34 4.96 11.32 13.51
CA ALA A 34 4.75 12.17 14.67
C ALA A 34 3.62 11.71 15.61
N SER A 35 2.64 10.95 15.13
CA SER A 35 1.41 10.64 15.86
C SER A 35 1.22 9.17 16.22
N ALA A 36 1.76 8.25 15.43
CA ALA A 36 1.59 6.82 15.65
C ALA A 36 2.75 6.20 16.44
N GLU A 37 2.44 5.20 17.24
CA GLU A 37 3.42 4.38 17.95
C GLU A 37 3.94 3.25 17.06
N GLY A 38 5.18 2.84 17.25
CA GLY A 38 5.85 1.75 16.53
C GLY A 38 7.38 1.85 16.62
N GLU A 39 8.06 0.75 16.40
CA GLU A 39 9.54 0.68 16.46
C GLU A 39 10.18 1.33 15.22
N ASP A 40 9.50 1.22 14.07
CA ASP A 40 9.93 1.83 12.82
C ASP A 40 8.74 2.46 12.06
N ILE A 41 9.04 3.18 10.98
CA ILE A 41 8.00 3.87 10.21
C ILE A 41 6.98 2.93 9.60
N GLN A 42 7.37 1.71 9.22
CA GLN A 42 6.46 0.72 8.65
C GLN A 42 5.45 0.25 9.71
N GLU A 43 5.90 0.00 10.93
CA GLU A 43 5.01 -0.37 12.02
C GLU A 43 4.09 0.79 12.41
N LYS A 44 4.62 2.01 12.47
CA LYS A 44 3.82 3.23 12.69
C LYS A 44 2.73 3.39 11.64
N MET A 45 3.07 3.19 10.36
CA MET A 45 2.08 3.22 9.27
C MET A 45 0.99 2.17 9.46
N ARG A 46 1.37 0.94 9.79
CA ARG A 46 0.41 -0.15 10.03
C ARG A 46 -0.48 0.15 11.24
N ASN A 47 0.08 0.59 12.35
CA ASN A 47 -0.68 0.94 13.54
C ASN A 47 -1.63 2.12 13.30
N TYR A 48 -1.20 3.12 12.53
CA TYR A 48 -2.07 4.18 12.06
C TYR A 48 -3.24 3.65 11.20
N ILE A 49 -2.98 2.73 10.29
CA ILE A 49 -4.01 2.10 9.44
C ILE A 49 -4.98 1.27 10.28
N ILE A 50 -4.50 0.52 11.27
CA ILE A 50 -5.33 -0.25 12.20
C ILE A 50 -6.27 0.69 12.99
N ASP A 51 -5.74 1.81 13.50
CA ASP A 51 -6.54 2.80 14.20
C ASP A 51 -7.63 3.40 13.30
N GLU A 52 -7.29 3.76 12.08
CA GLU A 52 -8.24 4.27 11.09
C GLU A 52 -9.30 3.24 10.66
N TYR A 53 -8.89 1.99 10.51
CA TYR A 53 -9.83 0.89 10.24
C TYR A 53 -10.82 0.70 11.40
N THR A 54 -10.30 0.67 12.61
CA THR A 54 -11.10 0.40 13.81
C THR A 54 -12.05 1.55 14.16
N ASN A 55 -11.55 2.79 14.10
CA ASN A 55 -12.28 3.96 14.60
C ASN A 55 -13.03 4.73 13.51
N ASN A 56 -12.56 4.69 12.26
CA ASN A 56 -13.11 5.47 11.15
C ASN A 56 -13.67 4.60 10.02
N GLY A 57 -13.48 3.29 10.08
CA GLY A 57 -14.03 2.33 9.12
C GLY A 57 -13.49 2.51 7.71
N ILE A 58 -12.20 2.80 7.55
CA ILE A 58 -11.59 2.84 6.23
C ILE A 58 -11.61 1.45 5.61
N ILE A 59 -11.78 1.40 4.30
CA ILE A 59 -11.82 0.15 3.53
C ILE A 59 -10.71 0.06 2.48
N MET A 60 -10.00 1.15 2.23
CA MET A 60 -8.93 1.21 1.24
C MET A 60 -7.84 2.19 1.64
N VAL A 61 -6.61 1.85 1.32
CA VAL A 61 -5.45 2.75 1.45
C VAL A 61 -4.73 2.84 0.10
N LEU A 62 -4.41 4.06 -0.32
CA LEU A 62 -3.53 4.32 -1.44
C LEU A 62 -2.17 4.83 -0.92
N LEU A 63 -1.11 4.10 -1.25
CA LEU A 63 0.28 4.49 -1.00
C LEU A 63 0.79 5.32 -2.19
N GLY A 64 0.95 6.62 -1.98
CA GLY A 64 1.35 7.56 -3.02
C GLY A 64 2.85 7.86 -2.97
N GLY A 65 3.61 7.11 -3.74
CA GLY A 65 5.07 7.21 -3.83
C GLY A 65 5.74 5.87 -4.03
N ASP A 66 6.99 5.89 -4.52
CA ASP A 66 7.83 4.70 -4.53
C ASP A 66 8.36 4.39 -3.12
N VAL A 67 9.19 3.39 -3.00
CA VAL A 67 9.69 2.87 -1.71
C VAL A 67 10.56 3.87 -0.93
N ASN A 68 11.06 4.93 -1.58
CA ASN A 68 11.82 5.97 -0.92
C ASN A 68 10.93 7.07 -0.32
N ILE A 69 9.68 7.16 -0.77
CA ILE A 69 8.68 8.11 -0.28
C ILE A 69 7.78 7.42 0.74
N VAL A 70 7.24 6.26 0.37
CA VAL A 70 6.39 5.43 1.23
C VAL A 70 7.01 4.05 1.31
N PRO A 71 7.72 3.72 2.40
CA PRO A 71 8.44 2.47 2.53
C PRO A 71 7.52 1.27 2.49
N TYR A 72 8.06 0.11 2.09
CA TYR A 72 7.41 -1.19 2.18
C TYR A 72 7.91 -1.96 3.41
N ARG A 73 7.21 -3.02 3.79
CA ARG A 73 7.77 -4.03 4.71
C ARG A 73 8.43 -5.13 3.89
N GLY A 74 9.71 -5.42 4.17
CA GLY A 74 10.36 -6.61 3.64
C GLY A 74 9.83 -7.86 4.35
N LEU A 75 9.25 -8.79 3.58
CA LEU A 75 8.75 -10.04 4.12
C LEU A 75 9.76 -11.19 3.92
N TYR A 76 9.72 -12.14 4.84
CA TYR A 76 10.48 -13.37 4.75
C TYR A 76 9.89 -14.30 3.70
N CYS A 77 10.76 -14.90 2.91
CA CYS A 77 10.40 -15.93 1.95
C CYS A 77 11.34 -17.13 2.10
N HIS A 78 10.77 -18.31 2.18
CA HIS A 78 11.51 -19.56 2.15
C HIS A 78 10.90 -20.49 1.09
N VAL A 79 11.68 -20.87 0.11
CA VAL A 79 11.27 -21.81 -0.94
C VAL A 79 12.22 -23.00 -0.96
N GLN A 80 11.66 -24.19 -0.72
CA GLN A 80 12.37 -25.46 -0.84
C GLN A 80 12.13 -26.06 -2.23
N SER A 81 13.17 -26.08 -3.03
CA SER A 81 13.19 -26.69 -4.37
C SER A 81 14.39 -27.65 -4.47
N SER A 82 15.05 -27.72 -5.63
CA SER A 82 16.35 -28.40 -5.80
C SER A 82 17.46 -27.75 -4.96
N SER A 83 17.30 -26.49 -4.61
CA SER A 83 18.09 -25.74 -3.63
C SER A 83 17.15 -24.97 -2.72
N VAL A 84 17.64 -24.59 -1.53
CA VAL A 84 16.91 -23.68 -0.64
C VAL A 84 17.14 -22.25 -1.12
N TYR A 85 16.05 -21.49 -1.25
CA TYR A 85 16.08 -20.05 -1.43
C TYR A 85 15.46 -19.40 -0.19
N GLU A 86 16.17 -18.47 0.41
CA GLU A 86 15.70 -17.62 1.52
C GLU A 86 15.96 -16.17 1.21
N ASP A 87 14.98 -15.31 1.50
CA ASP A 87 15.09 -13.87 1.42
C ASP A 87 14.28 -13.23 2.55
N ASN A 88 14.85 -12.25 3.24
CA ASN A 88 14.20 -11.53 4.34
C ASN A 88 13.66 -10.16 3.89
N ASN A 89 13.69 -9.85 2.60
CA ASN A 89 13.37 -8.51 2.11
C ASN A 89 12.54 -8.52 0.83
N ILE A 90 11.63 -9.48 0.71
CA ILE A 90 10.67 -9.48 -0.39
C ILE A 90 9.74 -8.29 -0.22
N PRO A 91 9.73 -7.30 -1.14
CA PRO A 91 8.91 -6.11 -1.01
C PRO A 91 7.42 -6.46 -1.04
N ALA A 92 6.68 -6.08 0.01
CA ALA A 92 5.25 -6.31 0.08
C ALA A 92 4.52 -5.17 0.77
N ASP A 93 3.37 -4.81 0.20
CA ASP A 93 2.42 -3.88 0.81
C ASP A 93 1.31 -4.62 1.58
N LEU A 94 1.24 -5.95 1.50
CA LEU A 94 0.29 -6.80 2.21
C LEU A 94 0.33 -6.55 3.73
N TYR A 95 1.50 -6.29 4.29
CA TYR A 95 1.70 -5.93 5.68
C TYR A 95 0.82 -4.78 6.17
N PHE A 96 0.46 -3.85 5.26
CA PHE A 96 -0.38 -2.68 5.58
C PHE A 96 -1.87 -2.93 5.35
N SER A 97 -2.26 -4.06 4.81
CA SER A 97 -3.66 -4.40 4.52
C SER A 97 -4.18 -5.59 5.32
N ALA A 98 -3.32 -6.52 5.70
CA ALA A 98 -3.62 -7.62 6.60
C ALA A 98 -3.29 -7.17 8.03
N LEU A 99 -4.35 -6.85 8.78
CA LEU A 99 -4.23 -6.06 10.01
C LEU A 99 -4.20 -6.92 11.29
N ASP A 100 -4.42 -8.22 11.16
CA ASP A 100 -4.32 -9.15 12.27
C ASP A 100 -2.87 -9.53 12.61
N GLY A 101 -2.61 -9.99 13.84
CA GLY A 101 -1.31 -10.42 14.30
C GLY A 101 -0.22 -9.33 14.29
N THR A 102 1.00 -9.71 14.54
CA THR A 102 2.16 -8.80 14.58
C THR A 102 3.10 -8.95 13.40
N TRP A 103 3.01 -10.07 12.66
CA TRP A 103 3.92 -10.48 11.59
C TRP A 103 5.35 -10.81 12.06
N ASN A 104 5.63 -10.72 13.35
CA ASN A 104 6.94 -10.96 13.96
C ASN A 104 6.78 -11.34 15.44
N ASP A 105 5.92 -12.34 15.72
CA ASP A 105 5.55 -12.75 17.09
C ASP A 105 6.74 -13.21 17.92
N ASN A 106 7.74 -13.80 17.27
CA ASN A 106 8.94 -14.30 17.92
C ASN A 106 10.04 -13.22 18.09
N GLY A 107 9.87 -12.02 17.51
CA GLY A 107 10.79 -10.89 17.64
C GLY A 107 12.13 -11.07 16.95
N ASN A 108 12.24 -11.94 15.94
CA ASN A 108 13.51 -12.23 15.28
C ASN A 108 13.79 -11.33 14.05
N ASN A 109 12.89 -10.40 13.74
CA ASN A 109 12.95 -9.50 12.59
C ASN A 109 12.88 -10.19 11.22
N ARG A 110 12.26 -11.37 11.17
CA ARG A 110 11.85 -12.05 9.95
C ARG A 110 10.33 -11.94 9.81
N TRP A 111 9.88 -10.91 9.18
CA TRP A 111 8.47 -10.56 9.08
C TRP A 111 7.72 -11.53 8.16
N GLY A 112 6.65 -12.15 8.67
CA GLY A 112 5.80 -13.05 7.90
C GLY A 112 6.38 -14.45 7.71
N GLU A 113 7.05 -14.98 8.73
CA GLU A 113 7.40 -16.41 8.78
C GLU A 113 6.15 -17.29 8.83
N ILE A 114 6.28 -18.55 8.45
CA ILE A 114 5.16 -19.50 8.47
C ILE A 114 4.52 -19.55 9.86
N GLY A 115 3.24 -19.20 9.92
CA GLY A 115 2.45 -19.16 11.15
C GLY A 115 2.45 -17.82 11.87
N GLU A 116 3.21 -16.84 11.38
CA GLU A 116 3.16 -15.44 11.81
C GLU A 116 2.59 -14.53 10.70
N ASP A 117 2.43 -15.07 9.50
CA ASP A 117 1.88 -14.41 8.33
C ASP A 117 0.35 -14.35 8.38
N ASP A 118 -0.21 -13.25 7.90
CA ASP A 118 -1.64 -13.10 7.64
C ASP A 118 -1.86 -12.79 6.15
N LEU A 119 -2.48 -13.75 5.46
CA LEU A 119 -2.72 -13.68 4.02
C LEU A 119 -4.16 -13.25 3.67
N LEU A 120 -4.95 -12.84 4.67
CA LEU A 120 -6.36 -12.46 4.51
C LEU A 120 -6.53 -10.97 4.85
N PRO A 121 -6.36 -10.06 3.88
CA PRO A 121 -6.41 -8.64 4.15
C PRO A 121 -7.80 -8.13 4.52
N GLU A 122 -7.90 -7.27 5.56
CA GLU A 122 -9.13 -6.60 6.00
C GLU A 122 -9.49 -5.41 5.12
N ILE A 123 -8.51 -4.79 4.47
CA ILE A 123 -8.71 -3.61 3.61
C ILE A 123 -8.02 -3.76 2.27
N GLY A 124 -8.50 -3.01 1.27
CA GLY A 124 -7.81 -2.88 -0.01
C GLY A 124 -6.56 -2.01 0.13
N ILE A 125 -5.47 -2.41 -0.53
CA ILE A 125 -4.27 -1.59 -0.64
C ILE A 125 -3.83 -1.46 -2.08
N ALA A 126 -3.33 -0.30 -2.47
CA ALA A 126 -2.74 -0.05 -3.77
C ALA A 126 -1.58 0.92 -3.66
N ARG A 127 -0.63 0.84 -4.58
CA ARG A 127 0.50 1.77 -4.65
C ARG A 127 0.57 2.48 -5.99
N MET A 128 0.69 3.81 -5.96
CA MET A 128 1.11 4.63 -7.09
C MET A 128 2.62 4.90 -6.96
N SER A 129 3.45 4.14 -7.67
CA SER A 129 4.91 4.25 -7.59
C SER A 129 5.45 5.39 -8.45
N PHE A 130 5.68 6.53 -7.85
CA PHE A 130 6.35 7.68 -8.46
C PHE A 130 7.45 8.22 -7.52
N ASN A 131 8.40 8.97 -8.06
CA ASN A 131 9.49 9.58 -7.30
C ASN A 131 9.73 11.06 -7.65
N ASN A 132 8.78 11.67 -8.35
CA ASN A 132 8.75 13.10 -8.61
C ASN A 132 7.35 13.54 -9.04
N ALA A 133 7.09 14.85 -8.97
CA ALA A 133 5.79 15.44 -9.28
C ALA A 133 5.30 15.18 -10.71
N SER A 134 6.19 15.11 -11.70
CA SER A 134 5.80 14.82 -13.08
C SER A 134 5.27 13.40 -13.25
N LYS A 135 5.91 12.41 -12.62
CA LYS A 135 5.42 11.02 -12.62
C LYS A 135 4.14 10.87 -11.82
N GLN A 136 4.02 11.57 -10.68
CA GLN A 136 2.77 11.64 -9.92
C GLN A 136 1.62 12.14 -10.80
N ALA A 137 1.78 13.29 -11.44
CA ALA A 137 0.77 13.86 -12.32
C ALA A 137 0.39 12.91 -13.47
N ASN A 138 1.37 12.25 -14.08
CA ASN A 138 1.12 11.26 -15.14
C ASN A 138 0.29 10.08 -14.65
N MET A 139 0.57 9.54 -13.45
CA MET A 139 -0.18 8.41 -12.89
C MET A 139 -1.61 8.82 -12.55
N ILE A 140 -1.78 9.97 -11.89
CA ILE A 140 -3.11 10.51 -11.55
C ILE A 140 -3.92 10.75 -12.82
N ASN A 141 -3.35 11.41 -13.82
CA ASN A 141 -4.02 11.68 -15.10
C ASN A 141 -4.45 10.39 -15.80
N LYS A 142 -3.60 9.36 -15.83
CA LYS A 142 -3.96 8.05 -16.42
C LYS A 142 -5.10 7.39 -15.65
N THR A 143 -5.06 7.40 -14.34
CA THR A 143 -6.09 6.81 -13.47
C THR A 143 -7.43 7.53 -13.69
N LEU A 144 -7.43 8.86 -13.63
CA LEU A 144 -8.64 9.65 -13.82
C LEU A 144 -9.22 9.53 -15.24
N LYS A 145 -8.35 9.49 -16.26
CA LYS A 145 -8.77 9.27 -17.64
C LYS A 145 -9.44 7.90 -17.80
N TYR A 146 -8.83 6.85 -17.26
CA TYR A 146 -9.40 5.50 -17.29
C TYR A 146 -10.75 5.44 -16.58
N GLN A 147 -10.92 6.12 -15.46
CA GLN A 147 -12.17 6.15 -14.71
C GLN A 147 -13.27 6.95 -15.40
N ARG A 148 -12.91 8.08 -16.05
CA ARG A 148 -13.87 8.97 -16.72
C ARG A 148 -14.24 8.48 -18.13
N GLU A 149 -13.28 7.90 -18.84
CA GLU A 149 -13.37 7.56 -20.25
C GLU A 149 -12.78 6.16 -20.53
N PRO A 150 -13.34 5.09 -19.94
CA PRO A 150 -12.82 3.74 -20.16
C PRO A 150 -12.94 3.29 -21.61
N VAL A 151 -11.97 2.52 -22.10
CA VAL A 151 -12.03 1.91 -23.45
C VAL A 151 -12.98 0.71 -23.40
N MET A 152 -14.26 0.96 -23.66
CA MET A 152 -15.33 -0.02 -23.44
C MET A 152 -15.17 -1.33 -24.22
N GLY A 153 -14.52 -1.31 -25.39
CA GLY A 153 -14.25 -2.51 -26.20
C GLY A 153 -13.30 -3.50 -25.50
N GLU A 154 -12.36 -2.99 -24.72
CA GLU A 154 -11.32 -3.77 -24.03
C GLU A 154 -11.63 -3.99 -22.54
N PHE A 155 -12.68 -3.36 -22.02
CA PHE A 155 -13.03 -3.38 -20.60
C PHE A 155 -13.34 -4.80 -20.06
N ARG A 156 -13.70 -5.73 -20.93
CA ARG A 156 -14.03 -7.12 -20.56
C ARG A 156 -12.89 -8.10 -20.82
N ASP A 157 -11.78 -7.62 -21.39
CA ASP A 157 -10.65 -8.47 -21.72
C ASP A 157 -9.76 -8.63 -20.51
N VAL A 158 -9.34 -9.86 -20.26
CA VAL A 158 -8.40 -10.22 -19.21
C VAL A 158 -7.17 -10.83 -19.84
N SER A 159 -6.02 -10.21 -19.64
CA SER A 159 -4.73 -10.76 -20.07
C SER A 159 -4.02 -11.39 -18.85
N LEU A 160 -3.71 -12.67 -18.95
CA LEU A 160 -2.95 -13.40 -17.95
C LEU A 160 -1.58 -13.74 -18.51
N ALA A 161 -0.54 -13.46 -17.75
CA ALA A 161 0.82 -13.87 -18.04
C ALA A 161 1.39 -14.61 -16.82
N GLY A 162 2.03 -15.74 -17.03
CA GLY A 162 2.65 -16.54 -15.98
C GLY A 162 3.84 -17.30 -16.52
N GLU A 163 4.77 -17.64 -15.64
CA GLU A 163 5.89 -18.55 -15.89
C GLU A 163 5.50 -19.95 -15.39
N CYS A 164 5.82 -20.99 -16.19
CA CYS A 164 5.57 -22.39 -15.86
C CYS A 164 6.87 -23.09 -15.47
#